data_8516234e5889fdd99b88c0b2042319fd
#
_entry.id   8516234e5889fdd99b88c0b2042319fd
#
_cell.length_a   1.000
_cell.length_b   1.000
_cell.length_c   1.000
_cell.angle_alpha   90.00
_cell.angle_beta   90.00
_cell.angle_gamma   90.00
#
_symmetry.space_group_name_H-M   'P 1'
#
loop_
_entity.id
_entity.type
_entity.pdbx_description
1 polymer ?
#
loop_
_entity_poly.entity_id
_entity_poly.type
_entity_poly.pdbx_seq_one_letter_code
_entity_poly.pdbx_strand_id
1 'polypeptide(L)'
;MLRIRLRRTGKKKQPYYRVVVADQRAPRDGDFVEVIGHYNPRTQPSTIDLKEDRVKHWLSVGAQPSETVHRVLHKAGLMDAEPPKRATKQSRAERDAETAAASAAAAAAEEAATAAAETATESTEEASDDAADES
;
A
#
# COMPACT_ATOMS: atom_id res chain seq x y z
N MET A 1 0.47 -21.45 -6.09
CA MET A 1 -0.29 -20.82 -4.97
C MET A 1 -1.65 -20.41 -5.49
N LEU A 2 -2.73 -20.88 -4.87
CA LEU A 2 -4.09 -20.59 -5.31
C LEU A 2 -4.55 -19.20 -4.86
N ARG A 3 -5.25 -18.50 -5.75
CA ARG A 3 -5.77 -17.16 -5.51
C ARG A 3 -7.22 -17.04 -5.94
N ILE A 4 -8.05 -16.41 -5.11
CA ILE A 4 -9.44 -16.09 -5.44
C ILE A 4 -9.45 -14.70 -6.07
N ARG A 5 -9.92 -14.59 -7.31
CA ARG A 5 -9.86 -13.34 -8.08
C ARG A 5 -11.10 -13.14 -8.96
N LEU A 6 -11.26 -11.90 -9.45
CA LEU A 6 -12.32 -11.54 -10.39
C LEU A 6 -11.85 -11.74 -11.84
N ARG A 7 -12.61 -12.52 -12.61
CA ARG A 7 -12.50 -12.62 -14.06
C ARG A 7 -13.61 -11.81 -14.70
N ARG A 8 -13.24 -10.90 -15.61
CA ARG A 8 -14.21 -10.09 -16.32
C ARG A 8 -14.86 -10.90 -17.45
N THR A 9 -16.21 -10.85 -17.54
CA THR A 9 -16.98 -11.54 -18.59
C THR A 9 -17.94 -10.63 -19.34
N GLY A 10 -18.17 -9.40 -18.88
CA GLY A 10 -19.10 -8.45 -19.48
C GLY A 10 -18.60 -7.80 -20.78
N LYS A 11 -19.53 -7.21 -21.52
CA LYS A 11 -19.28 -6.45 -22.76
C LYS A 11 -18.57 -5.11 -22.47
N LYS A 12 -18.17 -4.39 -23.53
CA LYS A 12 -17.61 -3.03 -23.44
C LYS A 12 -18.61 -2.12 -22.70
N LYS A 13 -18.14 -1.34 -21.73
CA LYS A 13 -18.95 -0.49 -20.84
C LYS A 13 -20.00 -1.21 -19.97
N GLN A 14 -20.05 -2.56 -19.98
CA GLN A 14 -20.92 -3.37 -19.16
C GLN A 14 -20.12 -4.41 -18.38
N PRO A 15 -19.39 -4.01 -17.33
CA PRO A 15 -18.58 -4.94 -16.55
C PRO A 15 -19.46 -5.89 -15.76
N TYR A 16 -19.20 -7.18 -15.91
CA TYR A 16 -19.71 -8.29 -15.11
C TYR A 16 -18.55 -9.20 -14.74
N TYR A 17 -18.53 -9.74 -13.55
CA TYR A 17 -17.39 -10.49 -13.06
C TYR A 17 -17.80 -11.85 -12.55
N ARG A 18 -16.98 -12.86 -12.82
CA ARG A 18 -17.02 -14.14 -12.13
C ARG A 18 -15.96 -14.17 -11.05
N VAL A 19 -16.30 -14.69 -9.88
CA VAL A 19 -15.35 -14.97 -8.82
C VAL A 19 -14.80 -16.36 -9.07
N VAL A 20 -13.50 -16.47 -9.31
CA VAL A 20 -12.83 -17.72 -9.70
C VAL A 20 -11.64 -18.00 -8.80
N VAL A 21 -11.36 -19.29 -8.61
CA VAL A 21 -10.12 -19.78 -8.02
C VAL A 21 -9.16 -20.13 -9.15
N ALA A 22 -7.98 -19.58 -9.14
CA ALA A 22 -6.96 -19.83 -10.16
C ALA A 22 -5.57 -19.78 -9.55
N ASP A 23 -4.57 -20.30 -10.26
CA ASP A 23 -3.18 -20.10 -9.89
C ASP A 23 -2.80 -18.62 -9.97
N GLN A 24 -1.97 -18.15 -9.04
CA GLN A 24 -1.49 -16.77 -8.98
C GLN A 24 -0.75 -16.35 -10.27
N ARG A 25 -0.04 -17.28 -10.91
CA ARG A 25 0.72 -17.04 -12.14
C ARG A 25 -0.13 -17.05 -13.41
N ALA A 26 -1.33 -17.65 -13.36
CA ALA A 26 -2.23 -17.72 -14.50
C ALA A 26 -2.69 -16.32 -14.95
N PRO A 27 -2.81 -16.01 -16.24
CA PRO A 27 -3.33 -14.73 -16.74
C PRO A 27 -4.79 -14.54 -16.30
N ARG A 28 -5.25 -13.27 -16.23
CA ARG A 28 -6.59 -12.93 -15.71
C ARG A 28 -7.72 -13.70 -16.44
N ASP A 29 -7.61 -13.83 -17.73
CA ASP A 29 -8.64 -14.45 -18.59
C ASP A 29 -8.27 -15.90 -19.00
N GLY A 30 -7.21 -16.45 -18.39
CA GLY A 30 -6.72 -17.81 -18.61
C GLY A 30 -7.47 -18.88 -17.81
N ASP A 31 -6.77 -20.00 -17.58
CA ASP A 31 -7.32 -21.15 -16.89
C ASP A 31 -7.64 -20.83 -15.43
N PHE A 32 -8.70 -21.45 -14.94
CA PHE A 32 -9.15 -21.38 -13.55
C PHE A 32 -9.57 -22.76 -13.06
N VAL A 33 -9.45 -23.00 -11.78
CA VAL A 33 -9.79 -24.28 -11.16
C VAL A 33 -11.30 -24.41 -10.99
N GLU A 34 -11.95 -23.37 -10.45
CA GLU A 34 -13.38 -23.38 -10.16
C GLU A 34 -14.00 -21.98 -10.20
N VAL A 35 -15.28 -21.90 -10.58
CA VAL A 35 -16.11 -20.69 -10.46
C VAL A 35 -16.91 -20.78 -9.19
N ILE A 36 -16.65 -19.90 -8.24
CA ILE A 36 -17.31 -19.89 -6.92
C ILE A 36 -18.42 -18.84 -6.79
N GLY A 37 -18.57 -17.97 -7.82
CA GLY A 37 -19.67 -17.01 -7.79
C GLY A 37 -19.63 -15.96 -8.88
N HIS A 38 -20.55 -15.01 -8.73
CA HIS A 38 -20.73 -13.90 -9.64
C HIS A 38 -20.77 -12.57 -8.88
N TYR A 39 -20.25 -11.51 -9.50
CA TYR A 39 -20.28 -10.17 -8.96
C TYR A 39 -20.70 -9.16 -10.04
N ASN A 40 -21.79 -8.44 -9.77
CA ASN A 40 -22.28 -7.36 -10.61
C ASN A 40 -22.16 -6.01 -9.91
N PRO A 41 -21.24 -5.14 -10.32
CA PRO A 41 -21.08 -3.82 -9.71
C PRO A 41 -22.06 -2.76 -10.23
N ARG A 42 -22.87 -3.07 -11.26
CA ARG A 42 -23.75 -2.09 -11.90
C ARG A 42 -25.07 -1.88 -11.17
N THR A 43 -25.48 -2.87 -10.39
CA THR A 43 -26.69 -2.77 -9.56
C THR A 43 -26.39 -1.96 -8.30
N GLN A 44 -27.38 -1.23 -7.80
CA GLN A 44 -27.31 -0.55 -6.51
C GLN A 44 -28.45 -1.06 -5.63
N PRO A 45 -28.14 -1.83 -4.58
CA PRO A 45 -26.81 -2.31 -4.14
C PRO A 45 -26.19 -3.30 -5.14
N SER A 46 -24.84 -3.42 -5.14
CA SER A 46 -24.12 -4.38 -6.00
C SER A 46 -24.56 -5.81 -5.69
N THR A 47 -24.94 -6.57 -6.74
CA THR A 47 -25.35 -7.97 -6.59
C THR A 47 -24.12 -8.85 -6.42
N ILE A 48 -24.12 -9.64 -5.37
CA ILE A 48 -23.08 -10.61 -5.02
C ILE A 48 -23.78 -11.95 -4.88
N ASP A 49 -23.45 -12.89 -5.75
CA ASP A 49 -23.95 -14.27 -5.73
C ASP A 49 -22.74 -15.19 -5.54
N LEU A 50 -22.61 -15.80 -4.37
CA LEU A 50 -21.47 -16.63 -3.98
C LEU A 50 -21.94 -17.97 -3.43
N LYS A 51 -21.24 -19.02 -3.81
CA LYS A 51 -21.39 -20.36 -3.22
C LYS A 51 -20.60 -20.39 -1.91
N GLU A 52 -21.25 -20.11 -0.79
CA GLU A 52 -20.60 -19.96 0.53
C GLU A 52 -19.77 -21.17 0.92
N ASP A 53 -20.31 -22.39 0.73
CA ASP A 53 -19.60 -23.62 1.07
C ASP A 53 -18.27 -23.76 0.32
N ARG A 54 -18.28 -23.37 -0.97
CA ARG A 54 -17.06 -23.44 -1.79
C ARG A 54 -16.07 -22.33 -1.43
N VAL A 55 -16.55 -21.14 -1.07
CA VAL A 55 -15.71 -20.06 -0.57
C VAL A 55 -15.00 -20.48 0.72
N LYS A 56 -15.74 -21.00 1.69
CA LYS A 56 -15.19 -21.49 2.97
C LYS A 56 -14.19 -22.61 2.75
N HIS A 57 -14.49 -23.56 1.87
CA HIS A 57 -13.59 -24.65 1.51
C HIS A 57 -12.27 -24.13 0.95
N TRP A 58 -12.30 -23.22 -0.03
CA TRP A 58 -11.07 -22.72 -0.65
C TRP A 58 -10.24 -21.83 0.30
N LEU A 59 -10.90 -21.09 1.19
CA LEU A 59 -10.21 -20.34 2.24
C LEU A 59 -9.51 -21.29 3.24
N SER A 60 -10.15 -22.41 3.63
CA SER A 60 -9.56 -23.41 4.52
C SER A 60 -8.34 -24.13 3.89
N VAL A 61 -8.39 -24.35 2.57
CA VAL A 61 -7.24 -24.89 1.80
C VAL A 61 -6.10 -23.89 1.65
N GLY A 62 -6.32 -22.61 2.03
CA GLY A 62 -5.31 -21.56 1.99
C GLY A 62 -5.30 -20.75 0.70
N ALA A 63 -6.37 -20.74 -0.07
CA ALA A 63 -6.50 -19.86 -1.23
C ALA A 63 -6.62 -18.39 -0.77
N GLN A 64 -5.75 -17.53 -1.29
CA GLN A 64 -5.71 -16.13 -0.88
C GLN A 64 -6.64 -15.26 -1.75
N PRO A 65 -7.57 -14.49 -1.15
CA PRO A 65 -8.40 -13.56 -1.89
C PRO A 65 -7.57 -12.34 -2.35
N SER A 66 -7.87 -11.84 -3.55
CA SER A 66 -7.37 -10.53 -3.98
C SER A 66 -8.06 -9.41 -3.20
N GLU A 67 -7.46 -8.22 -3.08
CA GLU A 67 -8.02 -7.09 -2.33
C GLU A 67 -9.49 -6.80 -2.65
N THR A 68 -9.85 -6.83 -3.93
CA THR A 68 -11.23 -6.58 -4.36
C THR A 68 -12.16 -7.70 -3.93
N VAL A 69 -11.74 -8.97 -4.06
CA VAL A 69 -12.51 -10.13 -3.60
C VAL A 69 -12.65 -10.11 -2.09
N HIS A 70 -11.60 -9.75 -1.36
CA HIS A 70 -11.65 -9.61 0.10
C HIS A 70 -12.76 -8.64 0.53
N ARG A 71 -12.87 -7.47 -0.12
CA ARG A 71 -13.97 -6.51 0.14
C ARG A 71 -15.35 -7.08 -0.20
N VAL A 72 -15.45 -7.86 -1.28
CA VAL A 72 -16.70 -8.51 -1.68
C VAL A 72 -17.11 -9.57 -0.65
N LEU A 73 -16.18 -10.41 -0.18
CA LEU A 73 -16.40 -11.43 0.84
C LEU A 73 -16.75 -10.82 2.20
N HIS A 74 -16.07 -9.76 2.60
CA HIS A 74 -16.40 -9.02 3.82
C HIS A 74 -17.80 -8.41 3.76
N LYS A 75 -18.19 -7.81 2.62
CA LYS A 75 -19.55 -7.29 2.41
C LYS A 75 -20.63 -8.39 2.40
N ALA A 76 -20.25 -9.60 1.97
CA ALA A 76 -21.13 -10.78 2.02
C ALA A 76 -21.16 -11.47 3.41
N GLY A 77 -20.37 -11.00 4.38
CA GLY A 77 -20.29 -11.59 5.73
C GLY A 77 -19.56 -12.94 5.80
N LEU A 78 -18.76 -13.27 4.78
CA LEU A 78 -18.00 -14.53 4.69
C LEU A 78 -16.58 -14.43 5.22
N MET A 79 -16.11 -13.22 5.53
CA MET A 79 -14.82 -12.94 6.15
C MET A 79 -14.95 -11.82 7.19
N ASP A 80 -14.51 -12.10 8.40
CA ASP A 80 -14.48 -11.11 9.51
C ASP A 80 -13.28 -10.17 9.43
N ALA A 81 -12.23 -10.56 8.72
CA ALA A 81 -11.03 -9.74 8.57
C ALA A 81 -11.34 -8.46 7.79
N GLU A 82 -10.96 -7.31 8.35
CA GLU A 82 -11.09 -6.02 7.66
C GLU A 82 -10.26 -6.03 6.35
N PRO A 83 -10.87 -5.62 5.22
CA PRO A 83 -10.15 -5.59 3.96
C PRO A 83 -8.98 -4.59 4.04
N PRO A 84 -7.84 -4.89 3.42
CA PRO A 84 -6.69 -4.00 3.43
C PRO A 84 -7.12 -2.62 2.92
N LYS A 85 -6.80 -1.58 3.70
CA LYS A 85 -7.05 -0.18 3.31
C LYS A 85 -6.34 0.05 1.98
N ARG A 86 -7.09 0.55 1.02
CA ARG A 86 -6.50 0.94 -0.26
C ARG A 86 -5.45 2.00 0.06
N ALA A 87 -4.18 1.74 -0.24
CA ALA A 87 -3.17 2.78 -0.20
C ALA A 87 -3.69 3.92 -1.10
N THR A 88 -4.18 4.98 -0.48
CA THR A 88 -4.57 6.19 -1.19
C THR A 88 -3.27 6.66 -1.82
N LYS A 89 -3.19 6.67 -3.15
CA LYS A 89 -2.06 7.34 -3.81
C LYS A 89 -2.10 8.76 -3.28
N GLN A 90 -1.12 9.10 -2.48
CA GLN A 90 -0.92 10.48 -2.03
C GLN A 90 -1.05 11.37 -3.25
N SER A 91 -1.84 12.41 -3.15
CA SER A 91 -2.01 13.35 -4.25
C SER A 91 -0.63 13.92 -4.61
N ARG A 92 -0.45 14.34 -5.86
CA ARG A 92 0.83 14.94 -6.26
C ARG A 92 1.18 16.12 -5.34
N ALA A 93 0.18 16.89 -4.93
CA ALA A 93 0.34 18.02 -4.01
C ALA A 93 0.83 17.59 -2.62
N GLU A 94 0.39 16.45 -2.09
CA GLU A 94 0.87 15.93 -0.79
C GLU A 94 2.32 15.43 -0.88
N ARG A 95 2.70 14.79 -2.00
CA ARG A 95 4.09 14.38 -2.23
C ARG A 95 5.02 15.56 -2.44
N ASP A 96 4.57 16.56 -3.19
CA ASP A 96 5.33 17.79 -3.41
C ASP A 96 5.51 18.58 -2.10
N ALA A 97 4.50 18.58 -1.21
CA ALA A 97 4.57 19.16 0.13
C ALA A 97 5.51 18.38 1.07
N GLU A 98 5.48 17.04 1.03
CA GLU A 98 6.35 16.18 1.83
C GLU A 98 7.82 16.30 1.39
N THR A 99 8.08 16.37 0.07
CA THR A 99 9.44 16.60 -0.45
C THR A 99 9.95 18.00 -0.14
N ALA A 100 9.08 19.02 -0.18
CA ALA A 100 9.44 20.38 0.22
C ALA A 100 9.75 20.48 1.73
N ALA A 101 8.96 19.79 2.58
CA ALA A 101 9.22 19.75 4.01
C ALA A 101 10.53 18.99 4.35
N ALA A 102 10.80 17.88 3.66
CA ALA A 102 12.04 17.13 3.82
C ALA A 102 13.26 17.92 3.38
N SER A 103 13.17 18.67 2.28
CA SER A 103 14.28 19.54 1.81
C SER A 103 14.53 20.73 2.73
N ALA A 104 13.47 21.32 3.30
CA ALA A 104 13.60 22.40 4.28
C ALA A 104 14.22 21.91 5.61
N ALA A 105 13.89 20.71 6.05
CA ALA A 105 14.49 20.10 7.24
C ALA A 105 15.98 19.76 7.03
N ALA A 106 16.35 19.30 5.82
CA ALA A 106 17.75 19.04 5.46
C ALA A 106 18.58 20.32 5.40
N ALA A 107 18.03 21.39 4.84
CA ALA A 107 18.71 22.70 4.78
C ALA A 107 18.91 23.31 6.17
N ALA A 108 17.92 23.19 7.06
CA ALA A 108 18.04 23.67 8.44
C ALA A 108 19.07 22.87 9.27
N ALA A 109 19.23 21.57 8.98
CA ALA A 109 20.24 20.74 9.63
C ALA A 109 21.67 21.07 9.14
N GLU A 110 21.84 21.45 7.89
CA GLU A 110 23.12 21.85 7.31
C GLU A 110 23.56 23.23 7.83
N GLU A 111 22.61 24.17 7.99
CA GLU A 111 22.88 25.51 8.56
C GLU A 111 23.25 25.44 10.05
N ALA A 112 22.62 24.53 10.81
CA ALA A 112 22.98 24.28 12.20
C ALA A 112 24.35 23.60 12.36
N ALA A 113 24.78 22.78 11.41
CA ALA A 113 26.09 22.14 11.42
C ALA A 113 27.23 23.13 11.08
N THR A 114 26.98 24.06 10.18
CA THR A 114 27.97 25.11 9.85
C THR A 114 28.15 26.13 10.98
N ALA A 115 27.05 26.52 11.66
CA ALA A 115 27.11 27.40 12.83
C ALA A 115 27.84 26.76 14.02
N ALA A 116 27.76 25.44 14.21
CA ALA A 116 28.48 24.72 15.24
C ALA A 116 29.99 24.58 14.94
N ALA A 117 30.37 24.58 13.66
CA ALA A 117 31.79 24.54 13.25
C ALA A 117 32.50 25.87 13.40
N GLU A 118 31.82 27.00 13.19
CA GLU A 118 32.41 28.34 13.38
C GLU A 118 32.68 28.67 14.86
N THR A 119 31.81 28.23 15.78
CA THR A 119 32.01 28.44 17.23
C THR A 119 33.15 27.59 17.81
N ALA A 120 33.52 26.48 17.16
CA ALA A 120 34.60 25.61 17.61
C ALA A 120 36.01 26.13 17.21
N THR A 121 36.08 26.94 16.19
CA THR A 121 37.38 27.53 15.74
C THR A 121 37.75 28.78 16.51
N GLU A 122 36.77 29.55 17.02
CA GLU A 122 37.04 30.78 17.77
C GLU A 122 37.52 30.52 19.23
N SER A 123 37.20 29.36 19.81
CA SER A 123 37.67 29.00 21.17
C SER A 123 39.07 28.39 21.21
N THR A 124 39.74 28.15 20.08
CA THR A 124 41.08 27.56 20.02
C THR A 124 42.18 28.61 19.81
N GLU A 125 41.82 29.83 19.42
CA GLU A 125 42.78 30.91 19.18
C GLU A 125 43.09 31.75 20.42
N GLU A 126 42.22 31.78 21.44
CA GLU A 126 42.46 32.52 22.69
C GLU A 126 43.31 31.78 23.74
N ALA A 127 43.64 30.51 23.53
CA ALA A 127 44.38 29.69 24.48
C ALA A 127 45.90 29.60 24.20
N SER A 128 46.42 30.29 23.18
CA SER A 128 47.84 30.18 22.78
C SER A 128 48.69 31.44 23.04
N ASP A 129 48.16 32.49 23.67
CA ASP A 129 48.91 33.77 23.86
C ASP A 129 49.36 34.07 25.31
N ASP A 130 49.20 33.11 26.25
CA ASP A 130 49.57 33.31 27.67
C ASP A 130 50.72 32.42 28.19
N ALA A 131 51.63 31.97 27.32
CA ALA A 131 52.76 31.13 27.74
C ALA A 131 54.11 31.53 27.15
N ALA A 132 54.40 32.82 27.07
CA ALA A 132 55.78 33.29 26.71
C ALA A 132 56.11 34.61 27.34
N ASP A 133 56.14 34.71 28.67
CA ASP A 133 56.96 35.69 29.38
C ASP A 133 57.16 35.28 30.85
N GLU A 134 58.14 34.48 31.11
CA GLU A 134 58.90 34.47 32.38
C GLU A 134 60.13 33.55 32.25
N SER A 135 61.28 34.14 31.86
CA SER A 135 62.64 33.86 32.36
C SER A 135 63.68 34.79 31.75
#